data_bcc8e5691bfeb251b2300ba173ee6af5
#
_entry.id   bcc8e5691bfeb251b2300ba173ee6af5
#
_cell.length_a   1.000
_cell.length_b   1.000
_cell.length_c   1.000
_cell.angle_alpha   90.00
_cell.angle_beta   90.00
_cell.angle_gamma   90.00
#
_symmetry.space_group_name_H-M   'P 1'
#
loop_
_entity.id
_entity.type
_entity.pdbx_description
1 polymer ?
#
loop_
_entity_poly.entity_id
_entity_poly.type
_entity_poly.pdbx_seq_one_letter_code
_entity_poly.pdbx_strand_id
1 'polypeptide(L)'
;MIHSCNIRRNLFMRNKKLLLGIGIMCCLWCLPKIVHGKENKVSFSLVELKCENMVDPLGIDNVTPHLSWKLKGDGVVDGQAFYEIQVASDSLLLIGGKADLWKSGKLKSDVSVMVPYQGLPLASRSLCYWRVRAWDRKRHVSQWSPVARFSVGLLNKEQIHGVYIGSSPEGGKVCAPLLRKKVQIDELATTFLYVNSLGYHEVYVNGKKVTKNVLTPAVSQLNKRSLMVTYDVSSYLRKGENDLLIWLGQGWYKKTTFGAAYDGPLVKAELNMLRNGKWEVLTATDTSWRGCESGYSDTGNWCALQFGGERVDGRIVPTDFSTYSLDKMKWYPVVEVNVPRHIVSPQMCEANKIHQTLQPVSIRKLSEDTWLVDM
;
A
#
# COMPACT_ATOMS: atom_id res chain seq x y z
N MET A 1 -12.07 -33.41 30.73
CA MET A 1 -11.71 -34.82 30.44
C MET A 1 -10.56 -34.72 29.44
N ILE A 2 -9.33 -34.64 29.88
CA ILE A 2 -8.44 -35.68 30.40
C ILE A 2 -8.32 -36.86 29.42
N HIS A 3 -7.15 -36.95 28.77
CA HIS A 3 -6.18 -38.05 28.72
C HIS A 3 -5.23 -37.82 27.54
N SER A 4 -3.98 -37.56 27.74
CA SER A 4 -2.81 -38.37 28.20
C SER A 4 -2.24 -39.20 27.07
N CYS A 5 -1.04 -38.81 26.61
CA CYS A 5 0.24 -39.46 26.95
C CYS A 5 0.45 -40.84 26.30
N ASN A 6 1.47 -40.97 25.47
CA ASN A 6 2.45 -42.06 25.71
C ASN A 6 3.73 -41.96 24.87
N ILE A 7 4.80 -42.04 25.61
CA ILE A 7 6.20 -42.26 25.28
C ILE A 7 6.41 -43.74 24.97
N ARG A 8 7.30 -44.11 24.05
CA ARG A 8 8.13 -45.31 24.19
C ARG A 8 9.49 -45.18 23.52
N ARG A 9 10.49 -45.34 24.37
CA ARG A 9 11.89 -45.70 24.16
C ARG A 9 12.02 -47.15 23.71
N ASN A 10 13.15 -47.48 23.08
CA ASN A 10 14.01 -48.66 23.30
C ASN A 10 15.20 -48.55 22.34
N LEU A 11 16.40 -48.49 22.69
CA LEU A 11 17.38 -49.20 23.51
C LEU A 11 17.99 -50.44 22.84
N PHE A 12 19.37 -50.45 22.80
CA PHE A 12 20.35 -51.57 22.80
C PHE A 12 20.63 -52.25 21.46
N MET A 13 21.89 -52.57 21.07
CA MET A 13 23.09 -53.17 21.71
C MET A 13 24.32 -52.92 20.83
N ARG A 14 25.47 -52.52 21.29
CA ARG A 14 26.64 -53.28 21.80
C ARG A 14 27.11 -54.48 20.95
N ASN A 15 28.33 -54.36 20.35
CA ASN A 15 29.36 -55.41 20.58
C ASN A 15 30.80 -54.95 20.31
N LYS A 16 31.67 -55.41 21.18
CA LYS A 16 33.11 -55.24 21.28
C LYS A 16 33.87 -56.23 20.40
N LYS A 17 35.12 -55.91 20.05
CA LYS A 17 36.37 -56.66 20.20
C LYS A 17 37.43 -55.97 19.34
N LEU A 18 38.52 -55.56 19.80
CA LEU A 18 39.69 -55.98 20.55
C LEU A 18 40.87 -56.26 19.61
N LEU A 19 41.99 -55.53 19.86
CA LEU A 19 43.41 -55.79 19.79
C LEU A 19 44.11 -56.11 18.46
N LEU A 20 45.10 -55.37 18.07
CA LEU A 20 46.51 -55.53 18.34
C LEU A 20 47.35 -54.44 17.68
N GLY A 21 48.27 -53.92 18.39
CA GLY A 21 49.17 -52.89 18.04
C GLY A 21 50.47 -53.43 17.39
N ILE A 22 51.14 -52.53 16.74
CA ILE A 22 52.61 -52.49 16.58
C ILE A 22 52.97 -51.02 16.39
N GLY A 23 53.84 -50.54 17.23
CA GLY A 23 54.39 -49.20 17.13
C GLY A 23 55.44 -49.09 16.05
N ILE A 24 55.51 -47.94 15.43
CA ILE A 24 56.72 -47.41 14.80
C ILE A 24 56.83 -45.93 15.12
N MET A 25 57.94 -45.59 15.66
CA MET A 25 58.43 -44.32 16.13
C MET A 25 58.96 -43.49 15.01
N CYS A 26 58.85 -42.18 15.19
CA CYS A 26 59.59 -41.09 14.51
C CYS A 26 59.08 -40.57 13.12
N CYS A 27 58.64 -39.38 13.11
CA CYS A 27 59.41 -38.19 12.68
C CYS A 27 58.59 -36.95 12.86
N LEU A 28 59.03 -36.06 13.74
CA LEU A 28 58.57 -34.66 13.77
C LEU A 28 58.88 -34.01 12.43
N TRP A 29 57.85 -33.75 11.66
CA TRP A 29 57.90 -32.70 10.68
C TRP A 29 56.91 -31.61 11.12
N CYS A 30 57.46 -30.49 11.55
CA CYS A 30 56.72 -29.23 11.70
C CYS A 30 56.17 -28.82 10.36
N LEU A 31 54.93 -29.23 10.07
CA LEU A 31 54.14 -28.56 9.04
C LEU A 31 53.57 -27.28 9.65
N PRO A 32 53.76 -26.12 9.04
CA PRO A 32 53.06 -24.91 9.46
C PRO A 32 51.56 -25.16 9.37
N LYS A 33 50.88 -25.06 10.54
CA LYS A 33 49.43 -24.94 10.54
C LYS A 33 49.09 -23.75 9.69
N ILE A 34 48.65 -23.97 8.44
CA ILE A 34 47.96 -22.96 7.69
C ILE A 34 46.67 -22.72 8.48
N VAL A 35 46.71 -21.71 9.31
CA VAL A 35 45.49 -21.10 9.88
C VAL A 35 44.73 -20.56 8.69
N HIS A 36 43.79 -21.33 8.15
CA HIS A 36 42.76 -20.79 7.31
C HIS A 36 41.98 -19.83 8.18
N GLY A 37 42.39 -18.57 8.17
CA GLY A 37 41.56 -17.52 8.68
C GLY A 37 40.22 -17.68 7.95
N LYS A 38 39.15 -17.96 8.67
CA LYS A 38 37.81 -17.75 8.14
C LYS A 38 37.79 -16.30 7.67
N GLU A 39 37.95 -16.08 6.37
CA GLU A 39 37.51 -14.79 5.80
C GLU A 39 36.09 -14.61 6.26
N ASN A 40 35.88 -13.71 7.19
CA ASN A 40 34.56 -13.26 7.56
C ASN A 40 34.00 -12.63 6.28
N LYS A 41 33.26 -13.46 5.54
CA LYS A 41 32.53 -13.00 4.37
C LYS A 41 31.58 -11.93 4.87
N VAL A 42 31.95 -10.67 4.67
CA VAL A 42 31.07 -9.54 4.98
C VAL A 42 29.83 -9.74 4.13
N SER A 43 28.77 -10.22 4.77
CA SER A 43 27.48 -10.38 4.12
C SER A 43 26.73 -9.05 4.26
N PHE A 44 26.31 -8.49 3.14
CA PHE A 44 25.42 -7.33 3.14
C PHE A 44 24.23 -7.59 2.26
N SER A 45 23.14 -6.91 2.57
CA SER A 45 21.87 -6.96 1.87
C SER A 45 21.43 -5.57 1.44
N LEU A 46 20.49 -5.53 0.50
CA LEU A 46 19.87 -4.28 0.06
C LEU A 46 18.46 -4.22 0.64
N VAL A 47 18.16 -3.12 1.31
CA VAL A 47 16.92 -2.90 2.06
C VAL A 47 16.33 -1.53 1.73
N GLU A 48 15.14 -1.24 2.24
CA GLU A 48 14.44 0.02 2.05
C GLU A 48 14.38 0.43 0.57
N LEU A 49 13.96 -0.51 -0.28
CA LEU A 49 13.75 -0.23 -1.69
C LEU A 49 12.61 0.77 -1.87
N LYS A 50 12.87 1.84 -2.62
CA LYS A 50 11.92 2.91 -2.87
C LYS A 50 11.87 3.26 -4.35
N CYS A 51 10.70 3.61 -4.83
CA CYS A 51 10.47 4.24 -6.12
C CYS A 51 9.83 5.62 -5.85
N GLU A 52 10.39 6.70 -6.43
CA GLU A 52 9.96 8.08 -6.15
C GLU A 52 9.88 8.38 -4.64
N ASN A 53 10.87 7.91 -3.85
CA ASN A 53 10.96 8.00 -2.39
C ASN A 53 9.85 7.28 -1.59
N MET A 54 8.97 6.53 -2.25
CA MET A 54 7.88 5.77 -1.62
C MET A 54 8.13 4.26 -1.69
N VAL A 55 7.58 3.50 -0.75
CA VAL A 55 7.62 2.03 -0.73
C VAL A 55 6.46 1.51 -1.55
N ASP A 56 6.76 0.71 -2.58
CA ASP A 56 5.79 0.07 -3.47
C ASP A 56 4.66 1.01 -3.97
N PRO A 57 4.99 2.22 -4.48
CA PRO A 57 3.97 3.19 -4.85
C PRO A 57 3.12 2.69 -6.01
N LEU A 58 1.82 2.98 -5.93
CA LEU A 58 0.87 2.71 -7.00
C LEU A 58 0.40 4.02 -7.63
N GLY A 59 0.37 4.04 -8.94
CA GLY A 59 -0.20 5.15 -9.69
C GLY A 59 0.69 6.39 -9.78
N ILE A 60 2.02 6.27 -9.85
CA ILE A 60 2.93 7.42 -10.05
C ILE A 60 2.72 8.07 -11.42
N ASP A 61 3.06 9.35 -11.56
CA ASP A 61 2.94 10.10 -12.83
C ASP A 61 4.26 10.21 -13.62
N ASN A 62 5.36 9.69 -13.06
CA ASN A 62 6.65 9.70 -13.71
C ASN A 62 6.86 8.39 -14.51
N VAL A 63 7.06 8.50 -15.81
CA VAL A 63 7.33 7.37 -16.72
C VAL A 63 8.80 6.95 -16.74
N THR A 64 9.67 7.74 -16.14
CA THR A 64 11.09 7.42 -15.90
C THR A 64 11.41 7.56 -14.42
N PRO A 65 10.79 6.74 -13.55
CA PRO A 65 10.86 6.92 -12.11
C PRO A 65 12.27 6.69 -11.58
N HIS A 66 12.53 7.23 -10.38
CA HIS A 66 13.79 7.07 -9.70
C HIS A 66 13.71 5.96 -8.64
N LEU A 67 14.71 5.10 -8.64
CA LEU A 67 14.83 3.97 -7.72
C LEU A 67 15.89 4.26 -6.67
N SER A 68 15.64 3.82 -5.43
CA SER A 68 16.57 4.01 -4.31
C SER A 68 16.60 2.77 -3.43
N TRP A 69 17.75 2.54 -2.78
CA TRP A 69 17.93 1.44 -1.82
C TRP A 69 19.01 1.78 -0.81
N LYS A 70 19.04 1.04 0.32
CA LYS A 70 20.10 1.15 1.32
C LYS A 70 20.89 -0.16 1.43
N LEU A 71 22.16 -0.05 1.77
CA LEU A 71 23.01 -1.18 2.11
C LEU A 71 22.91 -1.44 3.62
N LYS A 72 22.66 -2.71 4.00
CA LYS A 72 22.65 -3.17 5.38
C LYS A 72 23.58 -4.38 5.51
N GLY A 73 24.58 -4.30 6.37
CA GLY A 73 25.53 -5.38 6.65
C GLY A 73 25.69 -5.66 8.14
N ASP A 74 26.25 -6.83 8.46
CA ASP A 74 26.54 -7.24 9.84
C ASP A 74 27.84 -6.62 10.38
N GLY A 75 28.30 -5.54 9.78
CA GLY A 75 29.51 -4.80 10.12
C GLY A 75 29.69 -3.57 9.22
N VAL A 76 30.89 -3.03 9.15
CA VAL A 76 31.22 -1.90 8.26
C VAL A 76 31.20 -2.41 6.81
N VAL A 77 30.16 -2.06 6.07
CA VAL A 77 30.11 -2.25 4.61
C VAL A 77 30.99 -1.17 3.97
N ASP A 78 31.94 -1.58 3.13
CA ASP A 78 32.92 -0.68 2.52
C ASP A 78 32.35 0.13 1.35
N GLY A 79 31.07 0.51 1.46
CA GLY A 79 30.36 1.28 0.46
C GLY A 79 30.08 0.51 -0.83
N GLN A 80 29.16 1.03 -1.64
CA GLN A 80 28.84 0.48 -2.97
C GLN A 80 29.88 0.92 -4.00
N ALA A 81 30.27 0.02 -4.90
CA ALA A 81 31.11 0.32 -6.05
C ALA A 81 30.42 0.04 -7.39
N PHE A 82 29.50 -0.93 -7.39
CA PHE A 82 28.70 -1.28 -8.56
C PHE A 82 27.30 -1.69 -8.11
N TYR A 83 26.35 -1.57 -9.04
CA TYR A 83 25.02 -2.14 -8.87
C TYR A 83 24.52 -2.79 -10.17
N GLU A 84 23.47 -3.57 -10.06
CA GLU A 84 22.69 -4.10 -11.19
C GLU A 84 21.22 -4.10 -10.84
N ILE A 85 20.39 -3.53 -11.70
CA ILE A 85 18.94 -3.44 -11.56
C ILE A 85 18.27 -4.33 -12.61
N GLN A 86 17.19 -4.99 -12.22
CA GLN A 86 16.29 -5.68 -13.11
C GLN A 86 14.88 -5.22 -12.87
N VAL A 87 14.13 -4.94 -13.93
CA VAL A 87 12.71 -4.56 -13.89
C VAL A 87 11.94 -5.44 -14.86
N ALA A 88 10.78 -5.93 -14.44
CA ALA A 88 9.91 -6.76 -15.25
C ALA A 88 8.44 -6.40 -15.08
N SER A 89 7.62 -6.75 -16.06
CA SER A 89 6.16 -6.60 -16.03
C SER A 89 5.46 -7.61 -15.09
N ASP A 90 6.16 -8.69 -14.71
CA ASP A 90 5.68 -9.73 -13.80
C ASP A 90 6.79 -10.16 -12.84
N SER A 91 6.45 -10.41 -11.58
CA SER A 91 7.39 -10.84 -10.55
C SER A 91 8.03 -12.20 -10.86
N LEU A 92 7.30 -13.11 -11.49
CA LEU A 92 7.81 -14.43 -11.89
C LEU A 92 8.88 -14.32 -12.96
N LEU A 93 8.80 -13.32 -13.86
CA LEU A 93 9.84 -13.04 -14.84
C LEU A 93 11.16 -12.64 -14.17
N LEU A 94 11.09 -11.84 -13.10
CA LEU A 94 12.29 -11.49 -12.31
C LEU A 94 12.91 -12.72 -11.64
N ILE A 95 12.08 -13.56 -11.01
CA ILE A 95 12.53 -14.78 -10.33
C ILE A 95 13.20 -15.71 -11.33
N GLY A 96 12.61 -15.85 -12.52
CA GLY A 96 13.15 -16.64 -13.64
C GLY A 96 14.34 -16.01 -14.38
N GLY A 97 14.81 -14.83 -13.95
CA GLY A 97 15.94 -14.12 -14.60
C GLY A 97 15.60 -13.53 -15.98
N LYS A 98 14.32 -13.42 -16.30
CA LYS A 98 13.79 -12.98 -17.61
C LYS A 98 13.19 -11.57 -17.54
N ALA A 99 13.88 -10.62 -16.87
CA ALA A 99 13.42 -9.23 -16.82
C ALA A 99 13.23 -8.69 -18.25
N ASP A 100 12.02 -8.28 -18.56
CA ASP A 100 11.57 -7.86 -19.89
C ASP A 100 11.53 -6.35 -20.09
N LEU A 101 11.50 -5.56 -18.99
CA LEU A 101 11.43 -4.10 -19.06
C LEU A 101 12.81 -3.43 -18.95
N TRP A 102 13.68 -3.92 -18.08
CA TRP A 102 15.02 -3.36 -17.92
C TRP A 102 16.01 -4.34 -17.30
N LYS A 103 17.19 -4.40 -17.89
CA LYS A 103 18.40 -5.02 -17.34
C LYS A 103 19.53 -4.02 -17.46
N SER A 104 19.91 -3.38 -16.37
CA SER A 104 20.97 -2.38 -16.38
C SER A 104 22.36 -2.96 -16.70
N GLY A 105 22.53 -4.28 -16.52
CA GLY A 105 23.86 -4.86 -16.40
C GLY A 105 24.58 -4.37 -15.14
N LYS A 106 25.83 -4.76 -14.97
CA LYS A 106 26.68 -4.31 -13.86
C LYS A 106 27.23 -2.90 -14.17
N LEU A 107 26.73 -1.89 -13.48
CA LEU A 107 27.13 -0.50 -13.63
C LEU A 107 28.10 -0.09 -12.52
N LYS A 108 29.19 0.62 -12.88
CA LYS A 108 30.13 1.18 -11.90
C LYS A 108 29.55 2.49 -11.36
N SER A 109 29.09 2.45 -10.12
CA SER A 109 28.54 3.62 -9.43
C SER A 109 28.39 3.33 -7.94
N ASP A 110 28.62 4.32 -7.11
CA ASP A 110 28.34 4.34 -5.68
C ASP A 110 26.98 4.98 -5.35
N VAL A 111 26.26 5.48 -6.35
CA VAL A 111 24.93 6.06 -6.20
C VAL A 111 23.91 4.97 -5.92
N SER A 112 23.12 5.13 -4.86
CA SER A 112 22.02 4.23 -4.47
C SER A 112 20.71 4.98 -4.18
N VAL A 113 20.67 6.27 -4.49
CA VAL A 113 19.52 7.16 -4.26
C VAL A 113 19.18 7.87 -5.56
N MET A 114 17.90 7.90 -5.89
CA MET A 114 17.38 8.59 -7.10
C MET A 114 18.04 8.12 -8.40
N VAL A 115 18.27 6.82 -8.54
CA VAL A 115 18.78 6.22 -9.77
C VAL A 115 17.65 6.18 -10.81
N PRO A 116 17.80 6.87 -11.96
CA PRO A 116 16.72 6.93 -12.95
C PRO A 116 16.49 5.57 -13.64
N TYR A 117 15.24 5.23 -13.85
CA TYR A 117 14.85 4.12 -14.70
C TYR A 117 15.25 4.40 -16.16
N GLN A 118 15.92 3.45 -16.81
CA GLN A 118 16.43 3.56 -18.17
C GLN A 118 16.02 2.37 -19.04
N GLY A 119 14.90 1.73 -18.69
CA GLY A 119 14.36 0.60 -19.44
C GLY A 119 13.43 1.01 -20.57
N LEU A 120 12.58 0.07 -20.99
CA LEU A 120 11.57 0.33 -22.01
C LEU A 120 10.59 1.42 -21.55
N PRO A 121 10.05 2.22 -22.48
CA PRO A 121 9.07 3.26 -22.13
C PRO A 121 7.89 2.69 -21.36
N LEU A 122 7.52 3.36 -20.27
CA LEU A 122 6.36 3.00 -19.45
C LEU A 122 5.13 3.79 -19.91
N ALA A 123 3.98 3.13 -19.93
CA ALA A 123 2.70 3.72 -20.28
C ALA A 123 1.78 3.82 -19.07
N SER A 124 0.62 4.46 -19.21
CA SER A 124 -0.45 4.43 -18.21
C SER A 124 -0.73 3.00 -17.75
N ARG A 125 -0.91 2.82 -16.45
CA ARG A 125 -1.20 1.55 -15.80
C ARG A 125 -0.09 0.50 -15.89
N SER A 126 1.13 0.84 -16.36
CA SER A 126 2.27 -0.09 -16.34
C SER A 126 2.51 -0.54 -14.90
N LEU A 127 2.43 -1.86 -14.66
CA LEU A 127 2.80 -2.48 -13.39
C LEU A 127 4.21 -3.06 -13.54
N CYS A 128 5.11 -2.67 -12.65
CA CYS A 128 6.51 -3.00 -12.71
C CYS A 128 6.97 -3.62 -11.38
N TYR A 129 7.72 -4.69 -11.51
CA TYR A 129 8.42 -5.35 -10.40
C TYR A 129 9.91 -5.16 -10.61
N TRP A 130 10.65 -4.91 -9.54
CA TRP A 130 12.07 -4.67 -9.65
C TRP A 130 12.86 -5.22 -8.47
N ARG A 131 14.13 -5.47 -8.72
CA ARG A 131 15.13 -5.88 -7.73
C ARG A 131 16.48 -5.32 -8.09
N VAL A 132 17.35 -5.25 -7.12
CA VAL A 132 18.71 -4.73 -7.26
C VAL A 132 19.70 -5.64 -6.53
N ARG A 133 20.91 -5.75 -7.03
CA ARG A 133 22.08 -6.27 -6.32
C ARG A 133 23.24 -5.30 -6.44
N ALA A 134 24.15 -5.32 -5.49
CA ALA A 134 25.29 -4.43 -5.46
C ALA A 134 26.58 -5.16 -5.14
N TRP A 135 27.70 -4.52 -5.48
CA TRP A 135 29.06 -4.95 -5.11
C TRP A 135 29.67 -3.85 -4.26
N ASP A 136 30.34 -4.26 -3.17
CA ASP A 136 31.14 -3.35 -2.38
C ASP A 136 32.48 -3.00 -3.08
N ARG A 137 33.28 -2.10 -2.48
CA ARG A 137 34.61 -1.72 -3.00
C ARG A 137 35.59 -2.85 -3.02
N LYS A 138 35.40 -3.90 -2.19
CA LYS A 138 36.19 -5.14 -2.18
C LYS A 138 35.68 -6.19 -3.16
N ARG A 139 34.67 -5.84 -3.97
CA ARG A 139 34.02 -6.70 -4.98
C ARG A 139 33.20 -7.87 -4.42
N HIS A 140 32.84 -7.88 -3.15
CA HIS A 140 31.83 -8.81 -2.63
C HIS A 140 30.47 -8.44 -3.22
N VAL A 141 29.69 -9.43 -3.61
CA VAL A 141 28.36 -9.21 -4.20
C VAL A 141 27.28 -9.56 -3.19
N SER A 142 26.25 -8.73 -3.09
CA SER A 142 25.04 -9.05 -2.35
C SER A 142 24.22 -10.13 -3.04
N GLN A 143 23.32 -10.76 -2.34
CA GLN A 143 22.18 -11.41 -2.99
C GLN A 143 21.31 -10.34 -3.68
N TRP A 144 20.41 -10.79 -4.57
CA TRP A 144 19.35 -9.92 -5.04
C TRP A 144 18.50 -9.45 -3.87
N SER A 145 18.09 -8.19 -3.89
CA SER A 145 17.11 -7.67 -2.93
C SER A 145 15.79 -8.44 -3.00
N PRO A 146 14.94 -8.34 -1.99
CA PRO A 146 13.52 -8.64 -2.15
C PRO A 146 12.96 -7.93 -3.38
N VAL A 147 11.93 -8.51 -4.00
CA VAL A 147 11.23 -7.87 -5.12
C VAL A 147 10.37 -6.74 -4.57
N ALA A 148 10.57 -5.54 -5.09
CA ALA A 148 9.74 -4.37 -4.88
C ALA A 148 8.89 -4.11 -6.13
N ARG A 149 7.87 -3.27 -6.03
CA ARG A 149 7.00 -2.94 -7.15
C ARG A 149 6.70 -1.44 -7.22
N PHE A 150 6.26 -1.01 -8.38
CA PHE A 150 5.60 0.28 -8.58
C PHE A 150 4.63 0.18 -9.75
N SER A 151 3.67 1.08 -9.83
CA SER A 151 2.85 1.20 -11.03
C SER A 151 2.74 2.64 -11.48
N VAL A 152 2.69 2.85 -12.80
CA VAL A 152 2.33 4.12 -13.40
C VAL A 152 0.82 4.31 -13.31
N GLY A 153 0.38 5.51 -12.99
CA GLY A 153 -1.03 5.86 -12.89
C GLY A 153 -1.67 6.15 -14.24
N LEU A 154 -2.78 6.86 -14.17
CA LEU A 154 -3.48 7.37 -15.35
C LEU A 154 -2.81 8.66 -15.80
N LEU A 155 -1.98 8.58 -16.82
CA LEU A 155 -1.21 9.73 -17.34
C LEU A 155 -2.09 10.71 -18.13
N ASN A 156 -3.17 10.23 -18.73
CA ASN A 156 -4.10 11.03 -19.50
C ASN A 156 -5.46 11.13 -18.77
N LYS A 157 -5.98 12.35 -18.58
CA LYS A 157 -7.29 12.60 -17.96
C LYS A 157 -8.45 11.97 -18.72
N GLU A 158 -8.36 11.84 -20.03
CA GLU A 158 -9.36 11.18 -20.87
C GLU A 158 -9.48 9.67 -20.61
N GLN A 159 -8.50 9.06 -19.91
CA GLN A 159 -8.54 7.66 -19.51
C GLN A 159 -9.39 7.40 -18.25
N ILE A 160 -9.92 8.44 -17.61
CA ILE A 160 -10.83 8.32 -16.46
C ILE A 160 -12.26 8.36 -16.96
N HIS A 161 -12.96 7.23 -16.93
CA HIS A 161 -14.33 7.10 -17.46
C HIS A 161 -15.40 7.57 -16.49
N GLY A 162 -15.19 7.54 -15.19
CA GLY A 162 -16.19 7.94 -14.19
C GLY A 162 -16.51 9.43 -14.20
N VAL A 163 -17.61 9.81 -13.58
CA VAL A 163 -18.03 11.20 -13.29
C VAL A 163 -17.95 11.48 -11.79
N TYR A 164 -17.90 12.74 -11.38
CA TYR A 164 -18.01 13.06 -9.96
C TYR A 164 -19.43 12.82 -9.49
N ILE A 165 -19.54 12.05 -8.39
CA ILE A 165 -20.82 11.79 -7.72
C ILE A 165 -20.76 12.24 -6.25
N GLY A 166 -21.92 12.62 -5.73
CA GLY A 166 -22.13 12.99 -4.34
C GLY A 166 -23.47 12.47 -3.82
N SER A 167 -23.78 12.72 -2.55
CA SER A 167 -25.07 12.33 -1.98
C SER A 167 -26.21 13.14 -2.60
N SER A 168 -27.37 12.48 -2.78
CA SER A 168 -28.59 13.15 -3.25
C SER A 168 -29.15 14.10 -2.18
N PRO A 169 -29.77 15.24 -2.61
CA PRO A 169 -30.54 16.08 -1.71
C PRO A 169 -31.68 15.36 -0.99
N GLU A 170 -32.26 14.32 -1.61
CA GLU A 170 -33.30 13.46 -1.02
C GLU A 170 -32.81 12.71 0.24
N GLY A 171 -31.51 12.39 0.30
CA GLY A 171 -30.85 11.82 1.48
C GLY A 171 -30.49 12.84 2.55
N GLY A 172 -30.81 14.14 2.34
CA GLY A 172 -30.39 15.24 3.17
C GLY A 172 -28.96 15.70 2.90
N LYS A 173 -28.52 16.75 3.59
CA LYS A 173 -27.13 17.21 3.55
C LYS A 173 -26.24 16.25 4.32
N VAL A 174 -25.51 15.41 3.63
CA VAL A 174 -24.64 14.39 4.23
C VAL A 174 -23.18 14.81 4.15
N CYS A 175 -22.58 15.12 5.30
CA CYS A 175 -21.19 15.57 5.39
C CYS A 175 -20.19 14.44 5.14
N ALA A 176 -20.59 13.21 5.43
CA ALA A 176 -19.73 12.03 5.30
C ALA A 176 -20.53 10.84 4.73
N PRO A 177 -20.99 10.90 3.47
CA PRO A 177 -21.80 9.84 2.89
C PRO A 177 -20.99 8.57 2.65
N LEU A 178 -21.69 7.43 2.79
CA LEU A 178 -21.25 6.16 2.24
C LEU A 178 -21.76 6.03 0.81
N LEU A 179 -20.90 5.69 -0.13
CA LEU A 179 -21.25 5.45 -1.52
C LEU A 179 -20.96 3.98 -1.86
N ARG A 180 -21.95 3.27 -2.40
CA ARG A 180 -21.90 1.82 -2.66
C ARG A 180 -22.16 1.48 -4.11
N LYS A 181 -21.40 0.49 -4.59
CA LYS A 181 -21.62 -0.18 -5.88
C LYS A 181 -21.46 -1.68 -5.71
N LYS A 182 -22.41 -2.46 -6.22
CA LYS A 182 -22.25 -3.91 -6.39
C LYS A 182 -21.60 -4.18 -7.74
N VAL A 183 -20.58 -5.02 -7.75
CA VAL A 183 -19.78 -5.35 -8.95
C VAL A 183 -19.70 -6.87 -9.09
N GLN A 184 -20.03 -7.37 -10.27
CA GLN A 184 -19.91 -8.79 -10.59
C GLN A 184 -18.50 -9.08 -11.12
N ILE A 185 -17.83 -10.07 -10.53
CA ILE A 185 -16.49 -10.52 -10.89
C ILE A 185 -16.57 -11.99 -11.32
N ASP A 186 -16.20 -12.26 -12.55
CA ASP A 186 -16.19 -13.60 -13.15
C ASP A 186 -14.83 -14.30 -13.01
N GLU A 187 -13.74 -13.53 -13.02
CA GLU A 187 -12.37 -13.99 -12.93
C GLU A 187 -11.57 -13.12 -11.96
N LEU A 188 -10.65 -13.74 -11.19
CA LEU A 188 -9.76 -13.02 -10.29
C LEU A 188 -8.43 -12.72 -11.00
N ALA A 189 -8.09 -11.44 -11.08
CA ALA A 189 -6.84 -10.95 -11.64
C ALA A 189 -6.40 -9.67 -10.92
N THR A 190 -5.22 -9.17 -11.25
CA THR A 190 -4.74 -7.88 -10.72
C THR A 190 -5.77 -6.79 -10.99
N THR A 191 -6.25 -6.16 -9.93
CA THR A 191 -7.34 -5.19 -10.01
C THR A 191 -6.99 -3.95 -9.21
N PHE A 192 -7.01 -2.80 -9.89
CA PHE A 192 -6.74 -1.50 -9.30
C PHE A 192 -8.00 -0.64 -9.26
N LEU A 193 -8.19 0.04 -8.15
CA LEU A 193 -9.21 1.08 -7.98
C LEU A 193 -8.50 2.44 -7.95
N TYR A 194 -8.84 3.30 -8.89
CA TYR A 194 -8.40 4.69 -8.93
C TYR A 194 -9.47 5.56 -8.30
N VAL A 195 -9.10 6.35 -7.29
CA VAL A 195 -10.05 7.20 -6.55
C VAL A 195 -9.55 8.63 -6.52
N ASN A 196 -10.34 9.55 -7.03
CA ASN A 196 -10.13 10.98 -6.92
C ASN A 196 -11.29 11.60 -6.14
N SER A 197 -11.06 12.03 -4.92
CA SER A 197 -12.09 12.68 -4.10
C SER A 197 -11.81 14.17 -3.91
N LEU A 198 -12.89 14.91 -3.80
CA LEU A 198 -12.92 16.28 -3.29
C LEU A 198 -13.44 16.20 -1.86
N GLY A 199 -12.52 16.24 -0.91
CA GLY A 199 -12.68 15.82 0.46
C GLY A 199 -11.85 14.56 0.74
N TYR A 200 -12.09 13.92 1.87
CA TYR A 200 -11.42 12.65 2.25
C TYR A 200 -12.22 11.44 1.79
N HIS A 201 -11.54 10.30 1.69
CA HIS A 201 -12.21 9.03 1.46
C HIS A 201 -11.52 7.86 2.17
N GLU A 202 -12.30 6.85 2.47
CA GLU A 202 -11.87 5.51 2.84
C GLU A 202 -12.52 4.48 1.91
N VAL A 203 -11.79 3.44 1.54
CA VAL A 203 -12.26 2.40 0.62
C VAL A 203 -12.43 1.08 1.36
N TYR A 204 -13.57 0.43 1.13
CA TYR A 204 -13.87 -0.90 1.64
C TYR A 204 -14.30 -1.81 0.47
N VAL A 205 -13.87 -3.03 0.49
CA VAL A 205 -14.29 -4.08 -0.44
C VAL A 205 -14.74 -5.29 0.37
N ASN A 206 -15.95 -5.75 0.13
CA ASN A 206 -16.55 -6.88 0.86
C ASN A 206 -16.44 -6.74 2.40
N GLY A 207 -16.68 -5.52 2.90
CA GLY A 207 -16.63 -5.20 4.32
C GLY A 207 -15.24 -4.94 4.91
N LYS A 208 -14.19 -5.13 4.14
CA LYS A 208 -12.80 -4.94 4.61
C LYS A 208 -12.22 -3.63 4.14
N LYS A 209 -11.68 -2.83 5.05
CA LYS A 209 -10.93 -1.60 4.71
C LYS A 209 -9.68 -1.98 3.90
N VAL A 210 -9.50 -1.33 2.76
CA VAL A 210 -8.43 -1.68 1.80
C VAL A 210 -7.04 -1.29 2.31
N THR A 211 -6.94 -0.21 3.08
CA THR A 211 -5.66 0.26 3.63
C THR A 211 -5.79 0.69 5.08
N LYS A 212 -4.64 0.77 5.78
CA LYS A 212 -4.56 1.37 7.11
C LYS A 212 -4.38 2.90 7.08
N ASN A 213 -4.42 3.50 5.89
CA ASN A 213 -4.28 4.94 5.72
C ASN A 213 -5.48 5.67 6.33
N VAL A 214 -5.22 6.87 6.83
CA VAL A 214 -6.22 7.78 7.39
C VAL A 214 -6.08 9.15 6.73
N LEU A 215 -7.15 9.95 6.74
CA LEU A 215 -7.16 11.29 6.15
C LEU A 215 -6.65 11.30 4.70
N THR A 216 -7.11 10.37 3.89
CA THR A 216 -6.73 10.21 2.49
C THR A 216 -7.76 10.90 1.58
N PRO A 217 -7.31 11.59 0.53
CA PRO A 217 -5.94 11.89 0.12
C PRO A 217 -5.29 12.98 0.99
N ALA A 218 -3.99 13.20 0.78
CA ALA A 218 -3.30 14.36 1.36
C ALA A 218 -3.97 15.67 0.93
N VAL A 219 -3.85 16.70 1.76
CA VAL A 219 -4.47 18.01 1.50
C VAL A 219 -3.86 18.67 0.27
N SER A 220 -4.73 19.20 -0.58
CA SER A 220 -4.36 20.01 -1.75
C SER A 220 -5.32 21.19 -1.88
N GLN A 221 -5.00 22.13 -2.76
CA GLN A 221 -5.90 23.25 -3.06
C GLN A 221 -6.97 22.78 -4.06
N LEU A 222 -8.09 22.26 -3.54
CA LEU A 222 -9.10 21.47 -4.28
C LEU A 222 -9.77 22.20 -5.45
N ASN A 223 -9.79 23.54 -5.47
CA ASN A 223 -10.25 24.31 -6.62
C ASN A 223 -9.20 24.44 -7.75
N LYS A 224 -7.95 24.04 -7.50
CA LYS A 224 -6.86 24.04 -8.48
C LYS A 224 -6.34 22.66 -8.79
N ARG A 225 -6.22 21.81 -7.76
CA ARG A 225 -5.67 20.46 -7.86
C ARG A 225 -6.38 19.50 -6.91
N SER A 226 -6.69 18.31 -7.38
CA SER A 226 -7.07 17.17 -6.56
C SER A 226 -6.10 16.01 -6.77
N LEU A 227 -6.03 15.12 -5.78
CA LEU A 227 -5.11 14.00 -5.79
C LEU A 227 -5.83 12.70 -6.12
N MET A 228 -5.25 11.93 -7.04
CA MET A 228 -5.67 10.56 -7.36
C MET A 228 -4.92 9.59 -6.47
N VAL A 229 -5.62 8.67 -5.83
CA VAL A 229 -5.04 7.57 -5.07
C VAL A 229 -5.36 6.25 -5.77
N THR A 230 -4.37 5.42 -5.95
CA THR A 230 -4.52 4.08 -6.56
C THR A 230 -4.45 3.01 -5.48
N TYR A 231 -5.41 2.10 -5.47
CA TYR A 231 -5.50 0.99 -4.55
C TYR A 231 -5.40 -0.35 -5.30
N ASP A 232 -4.57 -1.25 -4.80
CA ASP A 232 -4.60 -2.65 -5.21
C ASP A 232 -5.70 -3.35 -4.39
N VAL A 233 -6.79 -3.69 -5.06
CA VAL A 233 -7.94 -4.36 -4.43
C VAL A 233 -8.03 -5.85 -4.79
N SER A 234 -7.04 -6.39 -5.50
CA SER A 234 -7.03 -7.76 -6.02
C SER A 234 -7.35 -8.81 -4.96
N SER A 235 -6.71 -8.71 -3.78
CA SER A 235 -6.87 -9.68 -2.70
C SER A 235 -8.17 -9.54 -1.90
N TYR A 236 -8.94 -8.49 -2.14
CA TYR A 236 -10.22 -8.23 -1.48
C TYR A 236 -11.42 -8.74 -2.28
N LEU A 237 -11.21 -8.99 -3.58
CA LEU A 237 -12.26 -9.45 -4.49
C LEU A 237 -12.47 -10.96 -4.41
N ARG A 238 -13.68 -11.38 -4.75
CA ARG A 238 -14.10 -12.78 -4.90
C ARG A 238 -14.87 -12.97 -6.20
N LYS A 239 -14.95 -14.20 -6.72
CA LYS A 239 -15.85 -14.51 -7.82
C LYS A 239 -17.30 -14.31 -7.38
N GLY A 240 -18.11 -13.79 -8.27
CA GLY A 240 -19.50 -13.44 -7.99
C GLY A 240 -19.66 -11.98 -7.62
N GLU A 241 -20.70 -11.67 -6.87
CA GLU A 241 -21.03 -10.32 -6.43
C GLU A 241 -20.06 -9.83 -5.35
N ASN A 242 -19.58 -8.59 -5.54
CA ASN A 242 -18.69 -7.87 -4.62
C ASN A 242 -19.29 -6.51 -4.26
N ASP A 243 -19.16 -6.12 -3.01
CA ASP A 243 -19.49 -4.78 -2.54
C ASP A 243 -18.26 -3.89 -2.59
N LEU A 244 -18.34 -2.82 -3.35
CA LEU A 244 -17.38 -1.70 -3.35
C LEU A 244 -18.04 -0.54 -2.60
N LEU A 245 -17.39 -0.08 -1.52
CA LEU A 245 -17.87 1.00 -0.69
C LEU A 245 -16.79 2.09 -0.59
N ILE A 246 -17.18 3.34 -0.79
CA ILE A 246 -16.35 4.51 -0.56
C ILE A 246 -17.04 5.38 0.49
N TRP A 247 -16.39 5.52 1.65
CA TRP A 247 -16.84 6.41 2.71
C TRP A 247 -16.17 7.76 2.50
N LEU A 248 -16.95 8.81 2.32
CA LEU A 248 -16.43 10.15 2.09
C LEU A 248 -16.44 10.98 3.39
N GLY A 249 -15.51 11.91 3.48
CA GLY A 249 -15.47 12.95 4.50
C GLY A 249 -15.28 14.31 3.84
N GLN A 250 -15.98 15.32 4.34
CA GLN A 250 -15.95 16.65 3.73
C GLN A 250 -14.55 17.29 3.78
N GLY A 251 -13.83 17.14 4.91
CA GLY A 251 -12.52 17.74 5.08
C GLY A 251 -12.48 19.22 4.70
N TRP A 252 -11.55 19.59 3.84
CA TRP A 252 -11.36 20.96 3.38
C TRP A 252 -12.24 21.37 2.17
N TYR A 253 -13.03 20.45 1.60
CA TYR A 253 -13.90 20.76 0.46
C TYR A 253 -15.17 21.43 0.91
N LYS A 254 -15.12 22.75 1.13
CA LYS A 254 -16.23 23.59 1.59
C LYS A 254 -16.32 24.88 0.76
N LYS A 255 -17.53 25.38 0.56
CA LYS A 255 -17.77 26.66 -0.12
C LYS A 255 -17.05 27.82 0.55
N THR A 256 -17.02 27.83 1.87
CA THR A 256 -16.40 28.89 2.69
C THR A 256 -14.87 28.85 2.64
N THR A 257 -14.25 27.69 2.41
CA THR A 257 -12.79 27.53 2.43
C THR A 257 -12.17 27.56 1.05
N PHE A 258 -12.79 26.85 0.08
CA PHE A 258 -12.23 26.69 -1.26
C PHE A 258 -13.21 27.02 -2.39
N GLY A 259 -14.36 27.66 -2.09
CA GLY A 259 -15.37 27.95 -3.10
C GLY A 259 -15.90 26.70 -3.79
N ALA A 260 -16.16 25.64 -3.01
CA ALA A 260 -16.63 24.37 -3.54
C ALA A 260 -17.90 24.55 -4.38
N ALA A 261 -17.95 23.91 -5.54
CA ALA A 261 -19.09 23.97 -6.45
C ALA A 261 -20.32 23.19 -5.94
N TYR A 262 -20.11 22.30 -4.97
CA TYR A 262 -21.15 21.44 -4.39
C TYR A 262 -21.05 21.48 -2.86
N ASP A 263 -22.17 21.29 -2.19
CA ASP A 263 -22.25 21.30 -0.74
C ASP A 263 -22.16 19.87 -0.19
N GLY A 264 -20.97 19.33 -0.12
CA GLY A 264 -20.65 17.98 0.34
C GLY A 264 -19.44 17.42 -0.39
N PRO A 265 -18.85 16.34 0.10
CA PRO A 265 -17.72 15.69 -0.54
C PRO A 265 -18.17 14.97 -1.83
N LEU A 266 -17.25 14.91 -2.78
CA LEU A 266 -17.47 14.28 -4.09
C LEU A 266 -16.38 13.24 -4.35
N VAL A 267 -16.70 12.25 -5.18
CA VAL A 267 -15.73 11.26 -5.66
C VAL A 267 -15.92 10.95 -7.13
N LYS A 268 -14.80 10.74 -7.81
CA LYS A 268 -14.70 10.13 -9.13
C LYS A 268 -13.78 8.93 -9.01
N ALA A 269 -14.25 7.75 -9.39
CA ALA A 269 -13.50 6.51 -9.23
C ALA A 269 -13.71 5.55 -10.39
N GLU A 270 -12.74 4.68 -10.62
CA GLU A 270 -12.74 3.67 -11.68
C GLU A 270 -12.04 2.41 -11.21
N LEU A 271 -12.71 1.26 -11.37
CA LEU A 271 -12.16 -0.07 -11.06
C LEU A 271 -11.70 -0.73 -12.37
N ASN A 272 -10.41 -1.08 -12.42
CA ASN A 272 -9.79 -1.68 -13.59
C ASN A 272 -9.17 -3.04 -13.25
N MET A 273 -9.36 -4.02 -14.11
CA MET A 273 -8.77 -5.35 -13.98
C MET A 273 -7.82 -5.64 -15.14
N LEU A 274 -6.68 -6.24 -14.83
CA LEU A 274 -5.70 -6.67 -15.84
C LEU A 274 -6.03 -8.08 -16.31
N ARG A 275 -6.54 -8.19 -17.55
CA ARG A 275 -6.86 -9.47 -18.19
C ARG A 275 -6.04 -9.63 -19.48
N ASN A 276 -5.38 -10.76 -19.63
CA ASN A 276 -4.61 -11.07 -20.86
C ASN A 276 -3.64 -9.94 -21.27
N GLY A 277 -3.01 -9.29 -20.27
CA GLY A 277 -2.09 -8.17 -20.52
C GLY A 277 -2.76 -6.83 -20.85
N LYS A 278 -4.09 -6.73 -20.79
CA LYS A 278 -4.86 -5.50 -21.06
C LYS A 278 -5.66 -5.09 -19.83
N TRP A 279 -5.73 -3.80 -19.58
CA TRP A 279 -6.58 -3.23 -18.54
C TRP A 279 -7.98 -3.00 -19.07
N GLU A 280 -8.97 -3.52 -18.36
CA GLU A 280 -10.40 -3.39 -18.64
C GLU A 280 -11.10 -2.64 -17.50
N VAL A 281 -11.96 -1.69 -17.84
CA VAL A 281 -12.79 -0.99 -16.86
C VAL A 281 -13.96 -1.88 -16.48
N LEU A 282 -14.03 -2.28 -15.23
CA LEU A 282 -15.13 -3.09 -14.70
C LEU A 282 -16.33 -2.23 -14.27
N THR A 283 -16.04 -1.11 -13.65
CA THR A 283 -17.03 -0.11 -13.26
C THR A 283 -16.37 1.23 -13.03
N ALA A 284 -17.15 2.30 -13.18
CA ALA A 284 -16.75 3.65 -12.82
C ALA A 284 -17.88 4.33 -12.03
N THR A 285 -17.61 5.48 -11.45
CA THR A 285 -18.65 6.28 -10.78
C THR A 285 -19.63 6.88 -11.80
N ASP A 286 -20.90 6.59 -11.57
CA ASP A 286 -22.05 7.05 -12.33
C ASP A 286 -23.31 7.05 -11.45
N THR A 287 -24.47 7.36 -12.02
CA THR A 287 -25.77 7.41 -11.32
C THR A 287 -26.30 6.04 -10.86
N SER A 288 -25.65 4.94 -11.23
CA SER A 288 -25.99 3.59 -10.74
C SER A 288 -25.48 3.29 -9.33
N TRP A 289 -24.59 4.13 -8.82
CA TRP A 289 -24.17 4.07 -7.42
C TRP A 289 -25.30 4.46 -6.49
N ARG A 290 -25.18 4.09 -5.23
CA ARG A 290 -26.12 4.44 -4.16
C ARG A 290 -25.37 5.10 -3.02
N GLY A 291 -26.01 6.07 -2.39
CA GLY A 291 -25.49 6.81 -1.25
C GLY A 291 -26.34 6.64 0.00
N CYS A 292 -25.75 6.69 1.17
CA CYS A 292 -26.46 6.75 2.44
C CYS A 292 -25.74 7.61 3.47
N GLU A 293 -26.47 7.96 4.51
CA GLU A 293 -25.95 8.69 5.68
C GLU A 293 -25.06 7.77 6.52
N SER A 294 -24.03 8.35 7.16
CA SER A 294 -23.10 7.62 8.03
C SER A 294 -23.14 8.06 9.49
N GLY A 295 -24.08 8.92 9.86
CA GLY A 295 -24.20 9.41 11.23
C GLY A 295 -23.25 10.56 11.60
N TYR A 296 -22.45 11.05 10.67
CA TYR A 296 -21.58 12.21 10.87
C TYR A 296 -22.23 13.48 10.33
N SER A 297 -22.21 14.56 11.12
CA SER A 297 -22.67 15.88 10.72
C SER A 297 -21.72 16.97 11.22
N ASP A 298 -21.60 18.06 10.46
CA ASP A 298 -20.80 19.21 10.87
C ASP A 298 -21.51 20.02 11.95
N THR A 299 -20.73 20.62 12.86
CA THR A 299 -21.20 21.61 13.83
C THR A 299 -20.39 22.90 13.73
N GLY A 300 -21.01 24.04 14.07
CA GLY A 300 -20.35 25.34 14.08
C GLY A 300 -19.93 25.84 12.70
N ASN A 301 -19.11 26.88 12.71
CA ASN A 301 -18.58 27.51 11.50
C ASN A 301 -17.22 26.91 11.09
N TRP A 302 -17.04 26.70 9.81
CA TRP A 302 -15.79 26.26 9.24
C TRP A 302 -15.19 27.37 8.38
N CYS A 303 -14.41 28.24 8.96
CA CYS A 303 -13.64 29.27 8.26
C CYS A 303 -12.22 29.37 8.85
N ALA A 304 -11.38 30.19 8.25
CA ALA A 304 -10.03 30.42 8.76
C ALA A 304 -10.09 30.86 10.23
N LEU A 305 -9.34 30.22 11.09
CA LEU A 305 -9.26 30.42 12.56
C LEU A 305 -10.53 30.07 13.36
N GLN A 306 -11.58 29.59 12.70
CA GLN A 306 -12.80 29.09 13.36
C GLN A 306 -13.11 27.71 12.78
N PHE A 307 -12.56 26.70 13.41
CA PHE A 307 -12.82 25.32 13.02
C PHE A 307 -14.01 24.82 13.83
N GLY A 308 -15.09 24.45 13.13
CA GLY A 308 -16.22 23.76 13.72
C GLY A 308 -15.81 22.39 14.29
N GLY A 309 -16.79 21.62 14.69
CA GLY A 309 -16.62 20.25 15.14
C GLY A 309 -17.45 19.28 14.35
N GLU A 310 -17.46 18.04 14.76
CA GLU A 310 -18.33 16.99 14.26
C GLU A 310 -19.28 16.51 15.36
N ARG A 311 -20.52 16.29 14.97
CA ARG A 311 -21.49 15.54 15.76
C ARG A 311 -21.59 14.13 15.18
N VAL A 312 -21.41 13.13 16.05
CA VAL A 312 -21.47 11.72 15.67
C VAL A 312 -22.67 11.07 16.35
N ASP A 313 -23.60 10.55 15.56
CA ASP A 313 -24.69 9.71 16.09
C ASP A 313 -24.27 8.23 16.00
N GLY A 314 -23.78 7.71 17.11
CA GLY A 314 -23.29 6.34 17.22
C GLY A 314 -24.34 5.24 16.95
N ARG A 315 -25.64 5.61 16.85
CA ARG A 315 -26.71 4.67 16.49
C ARG A 315 -26.77 4.44 14.97
N ILE A 316 -26.25 5.39 14.20
CA ILE A 316 -26.26 5.38 12.72
C ILE A 316 -24.90 5.01 12.17
N VAL A 317 -23.80 5.33 12.86
CA VAL A 317 -22.44 5.03 12.40
C VAL A 317 -22.28 3.53 12.17
N PRO A 318 -21.96 3.11 10.94
CA PRO A 318 -21.77 1.70 10.65
C PRO A 318 -20.54 1.15 11.37
N THR A 319 -20.73 0.08 12.12
CA THR A 319 -19.65 -0.68 12.77
C THR A 319 -19.33 -1.98 12.02
N ASP A 320 -20.23 -2.39 11.12
CA ASP A 320 -20.09 -3.56 10.27
C ASP A 320 -20.44 -3.19 8.82
N PHE A 321 -19.48 -3.40 7.93
CA PHE A 321 -19.59 -3.15 6.49
C PHE A 321 -19.82 -4.44 5.68
N SER A 322 -20.25 -5.53 6.32
CA SER A 322 -20.65 -6.74 5.59
C SER A 322 -21.84 -6.47 4.67
N THR A 323 -21.95 -7.24 3.60
CA THR A 323 -23.08 -7.16 2.66
C THR A 323 -24.42 -7.21 3.39
N TYR A 324 -24.55 -8.09 4.40
CA TYR A 324 -25.77 -8.23 5.19
C TYR A 324 -26.13 -6.95 5.95
N SER A 325 -25.16 -6.29 6.57
CA SER A 325 -25.40 -5.02 7.29
C SER A 325 -25.66 -3.88 6.32
N LEU A 326 -24.95 -3.81 5.21
CA LEU A 326 -25.14 -2.80 4.17
C LEU A 326 -26.50 -2.92 3.49
N ASP A 327 -27.03 -4.13 3.27
CA ASP A 327 -28.36 -4.33 2.65
C ASP A 327 -29.52 -3.88 3.54
N LYS A 328 -29.30 -3.69 4.85
CA LYS A 328 -30.29 -3.14 5.78
C LYS A 328 -30.33 -1.62 5.84
N MET A 329 -29.31 -0.95 5.30
CA MET A 329 -29.25 0.50 5.30
C MET A 329 -30.18 1.11 4.25
N LYS A 330 -30.62 2.33 4.48
CA LYS A 330 -31.46 3.06 3.52
C LYS A 330 -30.58 3.75 2.49
N TRP A 331 -30.58 3.23 1.28
CA TRP A 331 -29.81 3.73 0.15
C TRP A 331 -30.65 4.63 -0.75
N TYR A 332 -30.06 5.75 -1.17
CA TYR A 332 -30.65 6.71 -2.07
C TYR A 332 -29.86 6.77 -3.39
N PRO A 333 -30.44 7.29 -4.48
CA PRO A 333 -29.68 7.63 -5.66
C PRO A 333 -28.56 8.61 -5.31
N VAL A 334 -27.43 8.52 -6.03
CA VAL A 334 -26.40 9.58 -6.00
C VAL A 334 -26.73 10.63 -7.06
N VAL A 335 -26.11 11.80 -6.96
CA VAL A 335 -26.17 12.82 -7.99
C VAL A 335 -24.83 12.96 -8.70
N GLU A 336 -24.88 13.14 -10.01
CA GLU A 336 -23.74 13.57 -10.80
C GLU A 336 -23.53 15.07 -10.62
N VAL A 337 -22.28 15.48 -10.40
CA VAL A 337 -21.90 16.87 -10.18
C VAL A 337 -20.86 17.30 -11.19
N ASN A 338 -21.21 18.33 -11.97
CA ASN A 338 -20.24 18.95 -12.87
C ASN A 338 -19.27 19.83 -12.08
N VAL A 339 -18.03 19.35 -11.92
CA VAL A 339 -16.97 20.03 -11.18
C VAL A 339 -16.16 20.90 -12.15
N PRO A 340 -15.85 22.17 -11.81
CA PRO A 340 -14.98 23.01 -12.61
C PRO A 340 -13.65 22.35 -12.91
N ARG A 341 -13.11 22.62 -14.10
CA ARG A 341 -11.83 22.05 -14.54
C ARG A 341 -10.71 22.39 -13.58
N HIS A 342 -10.00 21.39 -13.12
CA HIS A 342 -8.82 21.50 -12.25
C HIS A 342 -7.81 20.40 -12.60
N ILE A 343 -6.60 20.51 -12.06
CA ILE A 343 -5.56 19.50 -12.26
C ILE A 343 -5.88 18.28 -11.39
N VAL A 344 -5.88 17.10 -11.98
CA VAL A 344 -5.86 15.82 -11.26
C VAL A 344 -4.45 15.24 -11.39
N SER A 345 -3.79 14.98 -10.29
CA SER A 345 -2.46 14.36 -10.26
C SER A 345 -2.43 13.24 -9.22
N PRO A 346 -1.52 12.25 -9.35
CA PRO A 346 -1.37 11.25 -8.30
C PRO A 346 -0.91 11.86 -6.99
N GLN A 347 -1.20 11.17 -5.89
CA GLN A 347 -0.62 11.50 -4.60
C GLN A 347 0.83 10.99 -4.57
N MET A 348 1.79 11.91 -4.70
CA MET A 348 3.23 11.63 -4.71
C MET A 348 3.89 11.86 -3.33
N CYS A 349 3.15 11.57 -2.26
CA CYS A 349 3.65 11.56 -0.89
C CYS A 349 3.04 10.37 -0.13
N GLU A 350 3.72 9.94 0.93
CA GLU A 350 3.19 8.89 1.79
C GLU A 350 1.87 9.33 2.45
N ALA A 351 0.95 8.38 2.59
CA ALA A 351 -0.32 8.62 3.26
C ALA A 351 -0.14 8.68 4.79
N ASN A 352 -1.01 9.43 5.45
CA ASN A 352 -1.08 9.45 6.91
C ASN A 352 -1.46 8.06 7.45
N LYS A 353 -0.84 7.69 8.56
CA LYS A 353 -1.08 6.42 9.25
C LYS A 353 -1.19 6.66 10.76
N ILE A 354 -1.96 5.83 11.44
CA ILE A 354 -1.94 5.79 12.91
C ILE A 354 -0.59 5.22 13.32
N HIS A 355 0.23 6.03 13.97
CA HIS A 355 1.55 5.62 14.46
C HIS A 355 1.42 4.79 15.73
N GLN A 356 0.59 5.24 16.67
CA GLN A 356 0.39 4.61 17.97
C GLN A 356 -1.04 4.85 18.47
N THR A 357 -1.61 3.86 19.13
CA THR A 357 -2.86 3.98 19.87
C THR A 357 -2.55 3.86 21.35
N LEU A 358 -2.86 4.91 22.12
CA LEU A 358 -2.69 4.91 23.56
C LEU A 358 -4.01 4.53 24.21
N GLN A 359 -3.94 3.79 25.31
CA GLN A 359 -5.09 3.51 26.17
C GLN A 359 -5.02 4.39 27.40
N PRO A 360 -6.15 4.97 27.85
CA PRO A 360 -6.13 5.77 29.04
C PRO A 360 -5.75 4.94 30.26
N VAL A 361 -4.81 5.45 31.06
CA VAL A 361 -4.40 4.87 32.35
C VAL A 361 -5.47 5.11 33.38
N SER A 362 -6.06 6.29 33.36
CA SER A 362 -7.21 6.63 34.22
C SER A 362 -8.14 7.64 33.55
N ILE A 363 -9.43 7.57 33.90
CA ILE A 363 -10.45 8.55 33.52
C ILE A 363 -11.13 9.01 34.80
N ARG A 364 -11.05 10.30 35.08
CA ARG A 364 -11.62 10.88 36.31
C ARG A 364 -12.54 12.04 35.98
N LYS A 365 -13.76 12.03 36.51
CA LYS A 365 -14.69 13.13 36.39
C LYS A 365 -14.28 14.24 37.36
N LEU A 366 -14.11 15.46 36.85
CA LEU A 366 -13.76 16.63 37.65
C LEU A 366 -14.98 17.51 37.99
N SER A 367 -15.92 17.62 37.01
CA SER A 367 -17.19 18.34 37.20
C SER A 367 -18.26 17.67 36.32
N GLU A 368 -19.47 18.27 36.26
CA GLU A 368 -20.58 17.71 35.48
C GLU A 368 -20.19 17.44 34.00
N ASP A 369 -19.46 18.38 33.37
CA ASP A 369 -19.09 18.33 31.96
C ASP A 369 -17.57 18.22 31.70
N THR A 370 -16.78 17.96 32.77
CA THR A 370 -15.31 17.93 32.63
C THR A 370 -14.74 16.60 33.10
N TRP A 371 -13.91 16.01 32.25
CA TRP A 371 -13.22 14.77 32.52
C TRP A 371 -11.70 14.95 32.33
N LEU A 372 -10.93 14.43 33.27
CA LEU A 372 -9.48 14.28 33.10
C LEU A 372 -9.19 12.88 32.60
N VAL A 373 -8.51 12.81 31.47
CA VAL A 373 -8.04 11.56 30.87
C VAL A 373 -6.52 11.57 30.96
N ASP A 374 -5.98 10.61 31.70
CA ASP A 374 -4.53 10.38 31.81
C ASP A 374 -4.13 9.27 30.85
N MET A 375 -3.12 9.56 29.95
CA MET A 375 -2.75 8.73 28.80
C MET A 375 -1.39 8.06 29.00
#